data_79c084cb411bb143a08af72731ce6bde
#
_entry.id   79c084cb411bb143a08af72731ce6bde
#
_cell.length_a   1.000
_cell.length_b   1.000
_cell.length_c   1.000
_cell.angle_alpha   90.00
_cell.angle_beta   90.00
_cell.angle_gamma   90.00
#
_symmetry.space_group_name_H-M   'P 1'
#
loop_
_entity.id
_entity.type
_entity.pdbx_description
1 polymer ?
#
loop_
_entity_poly.entity_id
_entity_poly.type
_entity_poly.pdbx_seq_one_letter_code
_entity_poly.pdbx_strand_id
1 'polypeptide(L)'
;MRVIGLLRRNWPEASWAAFAIANFAAMVLWPGWETIPFHFVWISLTLLYGFRVWPSAATYLTLSAVVTVTGSLILSDAFSGDQLWGELFEVPLMSAMFLAMVWHARRRQDALAIVERQAEQRASLA
;
A
#
# COMPACT_ATOMS: atom_id res chain seq x y z
N MET A 1 5.73 13.10 -23.38
CA MET A 1 4.54 12.41 -23.93
C MET A 1 4.29 11.07 -23.26
N ARG A 2 5.27 10.18 -23.19
CA ARG A 2 5.12 8.86 -22.51
C ARG A 2 4.80 9.01 -21.02
N VAL A 3 5.43 9.98 -20.34
CA VAL A 3 5.22 10.23 -18.91
C VAL A 3 3.77 10.64 -18.63
N ILE A 4 3.21 11.53 -19.45
CA ILE A 4 1.82 11.99 -19.28
C ILE A 4 0.83 10.83 -19.50
N GLY A 5 1.07 9.97 -20.49
CA GLY A 5 0.25 8.79 -20.73
C GLY A 5 0.31 7.79 -19.58
N LEU A 6 1.49 7.56 -19.02
CA LEU A 6 1.68 6.70 -17.85
C LEU A 6 0.99 7.28 -16.61
N LEU A 7 1.10 8.59 -16.39
CA LEU A 7 0.43 9.26 -15.27
C LEU A 7 -1.09 9.20 -15.38
N ARG A 8 -1.64 9.36 -16.60
CA ARG A 8 -3.09 9.23 -16.82
C ARG A 8 -3.60 7.82 -16.53
N ARG A 9 -2.85 6.81 -16.95
CA ARG A 9 -3.21 5.41 -16.73
C ARG A 9 -3.04 4.99 -15.28
N ASN A 10 -2.02 5.50 -14.62
CA ASN A 10 -1.65 5.13 -13.26
C ASN A 10 -1.87 6.29 -12.27
N TRP A 11 -2.91 7.11 -12.50
CA TRP A 11 -3.16 8.26 -11.63
C TRP A 11 -3.41 7.86 -10.16
N PRO A 12 -4.07 6.69 -9.82
CA PRO A 12 -4.21 6.31 -8.43
C PRO A 12 -2.85 6.04 -7.77
N GLU A 13 -1.94 5.36 -8.47
CA GLU A 13 -0.60 5.06 -7.97
C GLU A 13 0.23 6.33 -7.83
N ALA A 14 0.17 7.23 -8.82
CA ALA A 14 0.87 8.50 -8.77
C ALA A 14 0.36 9.39 -7.64
N SER A 15 -0.96 9.45 -7.43
CA SER A 15 -1.58 10.20 -6.35
C SER A 15 -1.17 9.65 -4.99
N TRP A 16 -1.19 8.32 -4.84
CA TRP A 16 -0.75 7.68 -3.60
C TRP A 16 0.73 7.93 -3.34
N ALA A 17 1.58 7.83 -4.37
CA ALA A 17 3.01 8.08 -4.23
C ALA A 17 3.29 9.51 -3.74
N ALA A 18 2.60 10.50 -4.30
CA ALA A 18 2.71 11.89 -3.87
C ALA A 18 2.26 12.06 -2.42
N PHE A 19 1.15 11.44 -2.06
CA PHE A 19 0.61 11.45 -0.69
C PHE A 19 1.58 10.78 0.29
N ALA A 20 2.15 9.63 -0.09
CA ALA A 20 3.12 8.91 0.74
C ALA A 20 4.40 9.73 0.95
N ILE A 21 4.92 10.38 -0.10
CA ILE A 21 6.09 11.23 -0.01
C ILE A 21 5.83 12.41 0.94
N ALA A 22 4.66 13.05 0.83
CA ALA A 22 4.26 14.14 1.73
C ALA A 22 4.21 13.66 3.20
N ASN A 23 3.67 12.47 3.44
CA ASN A 23 3.61 11.90 4.79
C ASN A 23 4.99 11.53 5.32
N PHE A 24 5.87 10.97 4.47
CA PHE A 24 7.26 10.68 4.87
C PHE A 24 8.01 11.96 5.21
N ALA A 25 7.82 13.03 4.42
CA ALA A 25 8.39 14.34 4.73
C ALA A 25 7.89 14.86 6.08
N ALA A 26 6.60 14.70 6.37
CA ALA A 26 6.03 15.08 7.65
C ALA A 26 6.65 14.30 8.82
N MET A 27 6.91 12.99 8.62
CA MET A 27 7.56 12.16 9.63
C MET A 27 8.99 12.63 9.93
N VAL A 28 9.71 13.12 8.91
CA VAL A 28 11.06 13.64 9.08
C VAL A 28 11.04 15.03 9.75
N LEU A 29 10.10 15.88 9.33
CA LEU A 29 10.05 17.29 9.80
C LEU A 29 9.49 17.43 11.22
N TRP A 30 8.64 16.52 11.65
CA TRP A 30 8.02 16.55 12.97
C TRP A 30 8.30 15.26 13.76
N PRO A 31 9.51 15.11 14.34
CA PRO A 31 9.81 13.95 15.17
C PRO A 31 8.84 13.85 16.37
N GLY A 32 8.41 12.62 16.68
CA GLY A 32 7.44 12.40 17.74
C GLY A 32 5.98 12.42 17.28
N TRP A 33 5.72 12.86 16.04
CA TRP A 33 4.38 12.92 15.45
C TRP A 33 4.21 11.94 14.28
N GLU A 34 5.07 10.90 14.21
CA GLU A 34 5.07 9.95 13.09
C GLU A 34 3.81 9.09 13.04
N THR A 35 3.13 8.91 14.15
CA THR A 35 1.97 8.00 14.23
C THR A 35 0.89 8.35 13.21
N ILE A 36 0.56 9.63 13.06
CA ILE A 36 -0.50 10.07 12.14
C ILE A 36 -0.10 9.84 10.68
N PRO A 37 1.01 10.39 10.17
CA PRO A 37 1.40 10.13 8.77
C PRO A 37 1.72 8.67 8.51
N PHE A 38 2.27 7.93 9.48
CA PHE A 38 2.50 6.50 9.38
C PHE A 38 1.20 5.75 9.07
N HIS A 39 0.15 5.99 9.84
CA HIS A 39 -1.14 5.35 9.62
C HIS A 39 -1.76 5.78 8.29
N PHE A 40 -1.62 7.03 7.89
CA PHE A 40 -2.14 7.51 6.61
C PHE A 40 -1.50 6.80 5.42
N VAL A 41 -0.19 6.57 5.46
CA VAL A 41 0.51 5.83 4.39
C VAL A 41 -0.02 4.40 4.30
N TRP A 42 -0.08 3.70 5.42
CA TRP A 42 -0.49 2.30 5.42
C TRP A 42 -1.98 2.11 5.07
N ILE A 43 -2.86 2.94 5.63
CA ILE A 43 -4.29 2.84 5.37
C ILE A 43 -4.57 3.18 3.90
N SER A 44 -3.98 4.26 3.38
CA SER A 44 -4.17 4.65 1.99
C SER A 44 -3.64 3.60 1.02
N LEU A 45 -2.50 2.99 1.31
CA LEU A 45 -1.96 1.89 0.50
C LEU A 45 -2.90 0.69 0.49
N THR A 46 -3.43 0.33 1.65
CA THR A 46 -4.38 -0.78 1.78
C THR A 46 -5.66 -0.51 0.98
N LEU A 47 -6.19 0.69 1.08
CA LEU A 47 -7.38 1.08 0.31
C LEU A 47 -7.10 1.08 -1.19
N LEU A 48 -5.98 1.61 -1.61
CA LEU A 48 -5.58 1.62 -3.02
C LEU A 48 -5.53 0.20 -3.58
N TYR A 49 -4.94 -0.74 -2.86
CA TYR A 49 -4.83 -2.12 -3.28
C TYR A 49 -6.22 -2.79 -3.41
N GLY A 50 -7.18 -2.37 -2.61
CA GLY A 50 -8.56 -2.85 -2.71
C GLY A 50 -9.22 -2.51 -4.06
N PHE A 51 -8.79 -1.41 -4.68
CA PHE A 51 -9.29 -0.97 -6.00
C PHE A 51 -8.41 -1.40 -7.16
N ARG A 52 -7.11 -1.53 -6.92
CA ARG A 52 -6.11 -1.79 -7.97
C ARG A 52 -5.19 -2.92 -7.53
N VAL A 53 -5.40 -4.10 -8.07
CA VAL A 53 -4.54 -5.25 -7.79
C VAL A 53 -3.29 -5.17 -8.68
N TRP A 54 -2.13 -5.23 -8.05
CA TRP A 54 -0.84 -5.13 -8.73
C TRP A 54 -0.22 -6.51 -8.97
N PRO A 55 0.71 -6.62 -9.93
CA PRO A 55 1.56 -7.81 -10.04
C PRO A 55 2.34 -8.06 -8.74
N SER A 56 2.70 -9.32 -8.49
CA SER A 56 3.40 -9.69 -7.25
C SER A 56 4.69 -8.90 -7.03
N ALA A 57 5.47 -8.67 -8.09
CA ALA A 57 6.71 -7.91 -7.98
C ALA A 57 6.46 -6.48 -7.49
N ALA A 58 5.49 -5.76 -8.09
CA ALA A 58 5.14 -4.41 -7.68
C ALA A 58 4.61 -4.37 -6.25
N THR A 59 3.79 -5.34 -5.86
CA THR A 59 3.23 -5.46 -4.51
C THR A 59 4.34 -5.59 -3.47
N TYR A 60 5.25 -6.55 -3.65
CA TYR A 60 6.30 -6.81 -2.68
C TYR A 60 7.38 -5.72 -2.66
N LEU A 61 7.68 -5.12 -3.80
CA LEU A 61 8.60 -3.98 -3.86
C LEU A 61 8.04 -2.77 -3.10
N THR A 62 6.76 -2.47 -3.30
CA THR A 62 6.10 -1.36 -2.59
C THR A 62 6.03 -1.65 -1.10
N LEU A 63 5.65 -2.85 -0.70
CA LEU A 63 5.61 -3.25 0.70
C LEU A 63 6.98 -3.12 1.35
N SER A 64 8.04 -3.63 0.69
CA SER A 64 9.41 -3.54 1.19
C SER A 64 9.87 -2.10 1.35
N ALA A 65 9.55 -1.24 0.37
CA ALA A 65 9.89 0.18 0.42
C ALA A 65 9.19 0.88 1.59
N VAL A 66 7.90 0.66 1.76
CA VAL A 66 7.11 1.28 2.84
C VAL A 66 7.59 0.77 4.21
N VAL A 67 7.83 -0.52 4.37
CA VAL A 67 8.36 -1.11 5.61
C VAL A 67 9.73 -0.50 5.94
N THR A 68 10.62 -0.42 4.94
CA THR A 68 11.97 0.10 5.15
C THR A 68 11.93 1.57 5.56
N VAL A 69 11.17 2.39 4.86
CA VAL A 69 11.09 3.84 5.14
C VAL A 69 10.42 4.09 6.50
N THR A 70 9.24 3.53 6.73
CA THR A 70 8.50 3.77 7.98
C THR A 70 9.22 3.15 9.18
N GLY A 71 9.76 1.94 9.02
CA GLY A 71 10.50 1.27 10.07
C GLY A 71 11.78 2.00 10.44
N SER A 72 12.52 2.50 9.44
CA SER A 72 13.76 3.25 9.67
C SER A 72 13.49 4.57 10.39
N LEU A 73 12.45 5.30 10.00
CA LEU A 73 12.10 6.58 10.62
C LEU A 73 11.66 6.38 12.07
N ILE A 74 10.80 5.41 12.33
CA ILE A 74 10.33 5.10 13.69
C ILE A 74 11.47 4.58 14.56
N LEU A 75 12.32 3.70 14.00
CA LEU A 75 13.48 3.17 14.74
C LEU A 75 14.47 4.28 15.10
N SER A 76 14.77 5.16 14.16
CA SER A 76 15.63 6.31 14.41
C SER A 76 15.10 7.19 15.54
N ASP A 77 13.79 7.47 15.52
CA ASP A 77 13.17 8.31 16.53
C ASP A 77 13.04 7.58 17.87
N ALA A 78 12.88 6.26 17.89
CA ALA A 78 12.91 5.47 19.12
C ALA A 78 14.30 5.50 19.78
N PHE A 79 15.38 5.40 18.99
CA PHE A 79 16.74 5.53 19.50
C PHE A 79 17.02 6.94 20.02
N SER A 80 16.44 7.96 19.41
CA SER A 80 16.59 9.36 19.85
C SER A 80 15.69 9.71 21.04
N GLY A 81 14.79 8.82 21.44
CA GLY A 81 13.85 9.06 22.53
C GLY A 81 12.59 9.85 22.12
N ASP A 82 12.44 10.17 20.84
CA ASP A 82 11.29 10.93 20.32
C ASP A 82 10.04 10.06 20.12
N GLN A 83 10.20 8.72 20.07
CA GLN A 83 9.12 7.77 19.93
C GLN A 83 9.26 6.62 20.92
N LEU A 84 8.13 6.02 21.28
CA LEU A 84 8.10 4.81 22.11
C LEU A 84 8.52 3.59 21.27
N TRP A 85 9.27 2.69 21.88
CA TRP A 85 9.68 1.45 21.23
C TRP A 85 8.48 0.59 20.80
N GLY A 86 7.36 0.70 21.52
CA GLY A 86 6.12 0.01 21.16
C GLY A 86 5.57 0.37 19.78
N GLU A 87 5.87 1.56 19.28
CA GLU A 87 5.43 1.98 17.94
C GLU A 87 6.05 1.12 16.83
N LEU A 88 7.22 0.53 17.08
CA LEU A 88 7.83 -0.39 16.10
C LEU A 88 6.99 -1.64 15.85
N PHE A 89 6.20 -2.08 16.81
CA PHE A 89 5.31 -3.23 16.63
C PHE A 89 4.17 -2.95 15.64
N GLU A 90 3.87 -1.69 15.39
CA GLU A 90 2.87 -1.32 14.40
C GLU A 90 3.32 -1.60 12.97
N VAL A 91 4.62 -1.61 12.70
CA VAL A 91 5.13 -1.93 11.36
C VAL A 91 4.75 -3.34 10.93
N PRO A 92 5.04 -4.41 11.70
CA PRO A 92 4.57 -5.75 11.33
C PRO A 92 3.05 -5.88 11.38
N LEU A 93 2.37 -5.17 12.27
CA LEU A 93 0.91 -5.19 12.35
C LEU A 93 0.29 -4.61 11.07
N MET A 94 0.75 -3.44 10.63
CA MET A 94 0.28 -2.82 9.39
C MET A 94 0.65 -3.64 8.16
N SER A 95 1.83 -4.26 8.15
CA SER A 95 2.23 -5.18 7.09
C SER A 95 1.28 -6.36 6.99
N ALA A 96 0.91 -6.95 8.13
CA ALA A 96 -0.06 -8.05 8.17
C ALA A 96 -1.43 -7.61 7.65
N MET A 97 -1.89 -6.42 8.01
CA MET A 97 -3.14 -5.85 7.51
C MET A 97 -3.09 -5.69 5.98
N PHE A 98 -2.01 -5.15 5.46
CA PHE A 98 -1.83 -4.98 4.02
C PHE A 98 -1.80 -6.34 3.30
N LEU A 99 -1.06 -7.31 3.82
CA LEU A 99 -0.99 -8.66 3.24
C LEU A 99 -2.35 -9.37 3.26
N ALA A 100 -3.14 -9.17 4.31
CA ALA A 100 -4.50 -9.68 4.37
C ALA A 100 -5.36 -9.07 3.27
N MET A 101 -5.24 -7.77 3.01
CA MET A 101 -5.93 -7.11 1.90
C MET A 101 -5.47 -7.63 0.55
N VAL A 102 -4.15 -7.84 0.36
CA VAL A 102 -3.59 -8.42 -0.86
C VAL A 102 -4.21 -9.78 -1.14
N TRP A 103 -4.25 -10.64 -0.14
CA TRP A 103 -4.84 -11.96 -0.24
C TRP A 103 -6.33 -11.89 -0.61
N HIS A 104 -7.07 -11.03 0.10
CA HIS A 104 -8.50 -10.83 -0.14
C HIS A 104 -8.77 -10.29 -1.56
N ALA A 105 -8.04 -9.28 -1.97
CA ALA A 105 -8.21 -8.66 -3.29
C ALA A 105 -7.92 -9.65 -4.42
N ARG A 106 -6.88 -10.48 -4.27
CA ARG A 106 -6.54 -11.49 -5.26
C ARG A 106 -7.57 -12.60 -5.33
N ARG A 107 -8.08 -13.06 -4.20
CA ARG A 107 -9.16 -14.06 -4.17
C ARG A 107 -10.41 -13.52 -4.86
N ARG A 108 -10.76 -12.27 -4.60
CA ARG A 108 -11.89 -11.62 -5.26
C ARG A 108 -11.69 -11.53 -6.77
N GLN A 109 -10.50 -11.18 -7.22
CA GLN A 109 -10.16 -11.11 -8.64
C GLN A 109 -10.29 -12.49 -9.30
N ASP A 110 -9.79 -13.54 -8.65
CA ASP A 110 -9.89 -14.91 -9.15
C ASP A 110 -11.35 -15.38 -9.23
N ALA A 111 -12.15 -15.05 -8.22
CA ALA A 111 -13.58 -15.40 -8.22
C ALA A 111 -14.33 -14.71 -9.35
N LEU A 112 -14.05 -13.43 -9.61
CA LEU A 112 -14.63 -12.67 -10.70
C LEU A 112 -14.24 -13.25 -12.07
N ALA A 113 -12.98 -13.68 -12.21
CA ALA A 113 -12.49 -14.31 -13.44
C ALA A 113 -13.23 -15.62 -13.72
N ILE A 114 -13.52 -16.42 -12.68
CA ILE A 114 -14.30 -17.66 -12.82
C ILE A 114 -15.74 -17.36 -13.27
N VAL A 115 -16.37 -16.35 -12.67
CA VAL A 115 -17.74 -15.94 -13.02
C VAL A 115 -17.80 -15.49 -14.48
N GLU A 116 -16.83 -14.70 -14.94
CA GLU A 116 -16.74 -14.25 -16.32
C GLU A 116 -16.61 -15.42 -17.30
N ARG A 117 -15.74 -16.39 -16.98
CA ARG A 117 -15.59 -17.59 -17.81
C ARG A 117 -16.88 -18.41 -17.91
N GLN A 118 -17.60 -18.53 -16.81
CA GLN A 118 -18.88 -19.22 -16.78
C GLN A 118 -19.93 -18.49 -17.65
N ALA A 119 -19.96 -17.18 -17.56
CA ALA A 119 -20.85 -16.35 -18.35
C ALA A 119 -20.55 -16.49 -19.87
N GLU A 120 -19.27 -16.49 -20.25
CA GLU A 120 -18.83 -16.72 -21.63
C GLU A 120 -19.24 -18.11 -22.13
N GLN A 121 -19.04 -19.14 -21.32
CA GLN A 121 -19.46 -20.51 -21.66
C GLN A 121 -20.96 -20.62 -21.87
N ARG A 122 -21.76 -20.00 -21.01
CA ARG A 122 -23.22 -19.97 -21.17
C ARG A 122 -23.63 -19.24 -22.43
N ALA A 123 -22.99 -18.12 -22.74
CA ALA A 123 -23.27 -17.36 -23.95
C ALA A 123 -22.94 -18.17 -25.21
N SER A 124 -21.86 -18.94 -25.22
CA SER A 124 -21.45 -19.78 -26.34
C SER A 124 -22.38 -20.98 -26.56
N LEU A 125 -23.09 -21.44 -25.54
CA LEU A 125 -24.05 -22.54 -25.62
C LEU A 125 -25.43 -22.07 -26.11
N ALA A 126 -25.71 -20.78 -26.03
CA ALA A 126 -26.93 -20.20 -26.52
C ALA A 126 -26.79 -19.90 -28.02
#